data_12dc3f59238ed55af27175fc3d99a6d1
#
_entry.id   12dc3f59238ed55af27175fc3d99a6d1
#
_cell.length_a   1.000
_cell.length_b   1.000
_cell.length_c   1.000
_cell.angle_alpha   90.00
_cell.angle_beta   90.00
_cell.angle_gamma   90.00
#
_symmetry.space_group_name_H-M   'P 1'
#
loop_
_entity.id
_entity.type
_entity.pdbx_description
1 polymer ?
#
loop_
_entity_poly.entity_id
_entity_poly.type
_entity_poly.pdbx_seq_one_letter_code
_entity_poly.pdbx_strand_id
1 'polypeptide(L)'
;MNTEDRFLGYCKYQIQEIHDHWWERGTGVAYVKYQKSEEDFLQIPLVAQYMRLMELCAAGIKLTPNGYLPNKVVAEIYPLGPKESRIEEGKVTLGKHSNCYILCQTYELFLKTGFVKKRKGVLSLTKKGKELLGSPEELFRELLYGMSTEYDTAFLDVYDFLPMNNMVQMLCALLAKYGKEFRPVDDYADAYAACNPILASYLKEERPEKMRHYAKRAFCVRLINRFFEWFGLVEFKHFKYGSGNILINPDMVKTTELFDKFIGINPPVTKEQYGAEVAKDCVHLAGSAAKRFFEWMGLDPEDFPEDALDNCEPGEDDEKIFDMLTNPTKYLS
;
A
#
# COMPACT_ATOMS: atom_id res chain seq x y z
N MET A 1 -2.05 14.07 25.03
CA MET A 1 -1.36 14.10 23.74
C MET A 1 -2.32 14.71 22.75
N ASN A 2 -2.02 15.85 22.15
CA ASN A 2 -2.86 16.53 21.18
C ASN A 2 -3.03 15.63 19.95
N THR A 3 -4.13 15.79 19.20
CA THR A 3 -4.39 14.98 18.00
C THR A 3 -3.25 15.12 16.97
N GLU A 4 -2.68 16.32 16.86
CA GLU A 4 -1.54 16.61 15.97
C GLU A 4 -0.27 15.85 16.34
N ASP A 5 0.01 15.64 17.65
CA ASP A 5 1.16 14.84 18.08
C ASP A 5 1.04 13.36 17.67
N ARG A 6 -0.19 12.83 17.58
CA ARG A 6 -0.45 11.44 17.16
C ARG A 6 -0.14 11.19 15.69
N PHE A 7 -0.31 12.22 14.86
CA PHE A 7 -0.13 12.14 13.41
C PHE A 7 1.17 12.82 12.94
N LEU A 8 2.20 12.83 13.76
CA LEU A 8 3.51 13.41 13.43
C LEU A 8 3.45 14.89 13.02
N GLY A 9 2.40 15.62 13.43
CA GLY A 9 2.16 17.02 13.08
C GLY A 9 1.39 17.24 11.76
N TYR A 10 0.99 16.17 11.06
CA TYR A 10 0.19 16.29 9.84
C TYR A 10 -1.20 16.85 10.13
N CYS A 11 -1.66 17.79 9.32
CA CYS A 11 -2.99 18.35 9.43
C CYS A 11 -4.07 17.34 8.99
N LYS A 12 -5.33 17.59 9.40
CA LYS A 12 -6.44 16.66 9.12
C LYS A 12 -6.67 16.39 7.63
N TYR A 13 -6.31 17.31 6.74
CA TYR A 13 -6.47 17.17 5.29
C TYR A 13 -5.43 16.25 4.70
N GLN A 14 -4.15 16.39 5.09
CA GLN A 14 -3.10 15.42 4.72
C GLN A 14 -3.46 14.02 5.22
N ILE A 15 -4.06 13.91 6.40
CA ILE A 15 -4.53 12.63 6.95
C ILE A 15 -5.70 12.08 6.12
N GLN A 16 -6.61 12.93 5.63
CA GLN A 16 -7.69 12.49 4.75
C GLN A 16 -7.15 11.89 3.46
N GLU A 17 -6.13 12.47 2.85
CA GLU A 17 -5.49 11.91 1.64
C GLU A 17 -4.85 10.54 1.86
N ILE A 18 -4.45 10.19 3.11
CA ILE A 18 -4.03 8.82 3.44
C ILE A 18 -5.17 7.83 3.19
N HIS A 19 -6.40 8.20 3.54
CA HIS A 19 -7.57 7.36 3.32
C HIS A 19 -7.96 7.28 1.84
N ASP A 20 -7.73 8.35 1.09
CA ASP A 20 -8.02 8.42 -0.35
C ASP A 20 -6.92 7.74 -1.20
N HIS A 21 -5.83 7.31 -0.57
CA HIS A 21 -4.72 6.55 -1.18
C HIS A 21 -4.06 7.23 -2.40
N TRP A 22 -3.92 8.54 -2.38
CA TRP A 22 -3.34 9.32 -3.46
C TRP A 22 -1.82 9.29 -3.43
N TRP A 23 -1.22 8.40 -4.18
CA TRP A 23 0.23 8.29 -4.31
C TRP A 23 0.87 9.31 -5.27
N GLU A 24 0.07 9.99 -6.07
CA GLU A 24 0.52 10.88 -7.15
C GLU A 24 0.44 12.36 -6.78
N ARG A 25 -0.30 12.70 -5.73
CA ARG A 25 -0.41 14.08 -5.27
C ARG A 25 0.74 14.46 -4.35
N GLY A 26 1.43 15.57 -4.67
CA GLY A 26 2.46 16.14 -3.82
C GLY A 26 1.97 16.71 -2.48
N THR A 27 0.66 16.68 -2.21
CA THR A 27 0.00 17.23 -1.03
C THR A 27 -0.24 16.22 0.09
N GLY A 28 -0.28 14.91 -0.24
CA GLY A 28 -0.45 13.84 0.75
C GLY A 28 0.72 13.70 1.72
N VAL A 29 0.68 12.68 2.57
CA VAL A 29 1.76 12.40 3.53
C VAL A 29 2.96 11.76 2.85
N ALA A 30 2.73 10.82 1.95
CA ALA A 30 3.78 10.16 1.19
C ALA A 30 3.43 10.12 -0.30
N TYR A 31 4.44 10.10 -1.14
CA TYR A 31 4.29 10.01 -2.58
C TYR A 31 5.36 9.11 -3.19
N VAL A 32 5.12 8.64 -4.42
CA VAL A 32 6.09 7.84 -5.18
C VAL A 32 6.94 8.73 -6.06
N LYS A 33 8.24 8.50 -6.06
CA LYS A 33 9.22 9.15 -6.94
C LYS A 33 9.31 8.37 -8.25
N TYR A 34 8.43 8.68 -9.21
CA TYR A 34 8.33 7.94 -10.47
C TYR A 34 9.45 8.20 -11.49
N GLN A 35 10.18 9.29 -11.40
CA GLN A 35 11.25 9.62 -12.34
C GLN A 35 12.46 8.68 -12.18
N LYS A 36 12.30 7.41 -12.62
CA LYS A 36 13.27 6.33 -12.50
C LYS A 36 13.40 5.58 -13.82
N SER A 37 14.48 4.83 -13.98
CA SER A 37 14.65 3.94 -15.13
C SER A 37 13.82 2.65 -14.96
N GLU A 38 13.59 1.92 -16.05
CA GLU A 38 12.92 0.62 -15.99
C GLU A 38 13.72 -0.38 -15.13
N GLU A 39 15.06 -0.34 -15.20
CA GLU A 39 15.94 -1.17 -14.38
C GLU A 39 15.77 -0.88 -12.88
N ASP A 40 15.45 0.37 -12.52
CA ASP A 40 15.18 0.73 -11.14
C ASP A 40 13.92 0.04 -10.62
N PHE A 41 12.85 0.03 -11.40
CA PHE A 41 11.61 -0.66 -11.03
C PHE A 41 11.81 -2.19 -10.97
N LEU A 42 12.67 -2.76 -11.81
CA LEU A 42 13.00 -4.18 -11.77
C LEU A 42 13.88 -4.58 -10.56
N GLN A 43 14.38 -3.63 -9.77
CA GLN A 43 14.98 -3.92 -8.46
C GLN A 43 13.93 -4.24 -7.39
N ILE A 44 12.67 -3.88 -7.62
CA ILE A 44 11.56 -4.17 -6.71
C ILE A 44 11.16 -5.64 -6.85
N PRO A 45 11.32 -6.48 -5.81
CA PRO A 45 11.19 -7.93 -5.95
C PRO A 45 9.85 -8.39 -6.53
N LEU A 46 8.73 -7.84 -6.04
CA LEU A 46 7.40 -8.21 -6.51
C LEU A 46 7.20 -7.83 -7.99
N VAL A 47 7.71 -6.67 -8.40
CA VAL A 47 7.64 -6.18 -9.79
C VAL A 47 8.46 -7.09 -10.71
N ALA A 48 9.71 -7.38 -10.35
CA ALA A 48 10.58 -8.26 -11.13
C ALA A 48 9.98 -9.67 -11.28
N GLN A 49 9.44 -10.23 -10.20
CA GLN A 49 8.79 -11.55 -10.22
C GLN A 49 7.57 -11.56 -11.15
N TYR A 50 6.71 -10.53 -11.03
CA TYR A 50 5.48 -10.48 -11.82
C TYR A 50 5.75 -10.16 -13.28
N MET A 51 6.70 -9.27 -13.58
CA MET A 51 7.11 -9.00 -14.96
C MET A 51 7.57 -10.29 -15.64
N ARG A 52 8.46 -11.04 -14.97
CA ARG A 52 8.94 -12.32 -15.52
C ARG A 52 7.82 -13.34 -15.66
N LEU A 53 6.93 -13.46 -14.68
CA LEU A 53 5.79 -14.36 -14.75
C LEU A 53 4.81 -13.98 -15.89
N MET A 54 4.61 -12.68 -16.13
CA MET A 54 3.79 -12.19 -17.25
C MET A 54 4.43 -12.52 -18.60
N GLU A 55 5.75 -12.39 -18.76
CA GLU A 55 6.47 -12.81 -19.98
C GLU A 55 6.24 -14.30 -20.26
N LEU A 56 6.35 -15.15 -19.24
CA LEU A 56 6.08 -16.57 -19.37
C LEU A 56 4.60 -16.87 -19.71
N CYS A 57 3.68 -16.09 -19.13
CA CYS A 57 2.24 -16.19 -19.42
C CYS A 57 1.88 -15.75 -20.85
N ALA A 58 2.69 -14.92 -21.51
CA ALA A 58 2.48 -14.53 -22.91
C ALA A 58 2.55 -15.74 -23.86
N ALA A 59 3.42 -16.70 -23.58
CA ALA A 59 3.49 -17.97 -24.30
C ALA A 59 2.47 -19.00 -23.78
N GLY A 60 1.86 -18.77 -22.63
CA GLY A 60 0.95 -19.71 -21.97
C GLY A 60 1.68 -20.72 -21.08
N ILE A 61 1.44 -20.70 -19.79
CA ILE A 61 1.99 -21.65 -18.84
C ILE A 61 1.00 -22.79 -18.62
N LYS A 62 1.39 -24.01 -18.98
CA LYS A 62 0.60 -25.21 -18.64
C LYS A 62 0.81 -25.52 -17.15
N LEU A 63 -0.24 -25.35 -16.37
CA LEU A 63 -0.25 -25.63 -14.94
C LEU A 63 -0.21 -27.15 -14.67
N THR A 64 0.26 -27.51 -13.48
CA THR A 64 0.15 -28.90 -12.99
C THR A 64 -1.31 -29.30 -12.83
N PRO A 65 -1.63 -30.62 -12.71
CA PRO A 65 -3.02 -31.08 -12.49
C PRO A 65 -3.69 -30.40 -11.28
N ASN A 66 -2.93 -30.06 -10.25
CA ASN A 66 -3.41 -29.37 -9.05
C ASN A 66 -3.47 -27.84 -9.21
N GLY A 67 -3.19 -27.31 -10.39
CA GLY A 67 -3.26 -25.86 -10.66
C GLY A 67 -2.04 -25.06 -10.22
N TYR A 68 -0.94 -25.69 -9.85
CA TYR A 68 0.30 -25.04 -9.46
C TYR A 68 1.19 -24.74 -10.67
N LEU A 69 2.11 -23.79 -10.49
CA LEU A 69 3.16 -23.50 -11.46
C LEU A 69 4.12 -24.70 -11.59
N PRO A 70 4.60 -25.05 -12.81
CA PRO A 70 5.63 -26.08 -12.99
C PRO A 70 6.93 -25.71 -12.29
N ASN A 71 7.70 -26.71 -11.86
CA ASN A 71 8.97 -26.49 -11.15
C ASN A 71 9.97 -25.64 -11.94
N LYS A 72 9.99 -25.74 -13.27
CA LYS A 72 10.82 -24.89 -14.13
C LYS A 72 10.47 -23.41 -13.99
N VAL A 73 9.18 -23.08 -13.97
CA VAL A 73 8.70 -21.71 -13.77
C VAL A 73 9.03 -21.24 -12.36
N VAL A 74 8.83 -22.09 -11.34
CA VAL A 74 9.18 -21.78 -9.95
C VAL A 74 10.67 -21.42 -9.83
N ALA A 75 11.56 -22.24 -10.40
CA ALA A 75 12.99 -22.00 -10.37
C ALA A 75 13.41 -20.69 -11.05
N GLU A 76 12.65 -20.24 -12.04
CA GLU A 76 12.92 -19.05 -12.81
C GLU A 76 12.42 -17.76 -12.12
N ILE A 77 11.25 -17.80 -11.46
CA ILE A 77 10.64 -16.59 -10.88
C ILE A 77 10.96 -16.39 -9.39
N TYR A 78 11.24 -17.45 -8.64
CA TYR A 78 11.55 -17.33 -7.21
C TYR A 78 12.79 -16.48 -6.93
N PRO A 79 13.90 -16.60 -7.69
CA PRO A 79 15.08 -15.76 -7.48
C PRO A 79 14.83 -14.27 -7.61
N LEU A 80 13.80 -13.86 -8.34
CA LEU A 80 13.45 -12.45 -8.62
C LEU A 80 12.55 -11.83 -7.55
N GLY A 81 11.73 -12.67 -6.89
CA GLY A 81 10.68 -12.22 -5.99
C GLY A 81 11.05 -12.18 -4.51
N PRO A 82 10.07 -11.91 -3.65
CA PRO A 82 10.21 -12.01 -2.21
C PRO A 82 10.72 -13.38 -1.77
N LYS A 83 11.58 -13.39 -0.75
CA LYS A 83 12.29 -14.59 -0.30
C LYS A 83 11.62 -15.25 0.90
N GLU A 84 11.64 -16.57 0.93
CA GLU A 84 11.22 -17.34 2.10
C GLU A 84 12.43 -17.71 2.95
N SER A 85 12.48 -17.22 4.20
CA SER A 85 13.62 -17.44 5.10
C SER A 85 14.00 -18.91 5.27
N ARG A 86 13.01 -19.83 5.30
CA ARG A 86 13.26 -21.28 5.40
C ARG A 86 13.98 -21.86 4.20
N ILE A 87 13.77 -21.29 3.02
CA ILE A 87 14.46 -21.69 1.79
C ILE A 87 15.85 -21.07 1.76
N GLU A 88 15.96 -19.77 2.06
CA GLU A 88 17.26 -19.07 2.09
C GLU A 88 18.22 -19.63 3.15
N GLU A 89 17.69 -20.12 4.27
CA GLU A 89 18.46 -20.79 5.33
C GLU A 89 18.75 -22.28 5.04
N GLY A 90 18.31 -22.78 3.88
CA GLY A 90 18.52 -24.20 3.49
C GLY A 90 17.68 -25.22 4.27
N LYS A 91 16.69 -24.77 5.06
CA LYS A 91 15.80 -25.66 5.83
C LYS A 91 14.78 -26.39 4.95
N VAL A 92 14.43 -25.79 3.82
CA VAL A 92 13.51 -26.33 2.82
C VAL A 92 14.13 -26.15 1.44
N THR A 93 14.07 -27.18 0.61
CA THR A 93 14.56 -27.11 -0.77
C THR A 93 13.49 -26.46 -1.66
N LEU A 94 13.89 -25.42 -2.41
CA LEU A 94 13.08 -24.91 -3.50
C LEU A 94 12.88 -25.98 -4.55
N GLY A 95 11.65 -26.30 -4.89
CA GLY A 95 11.37 -27.32 -5.91
C GLY A 95 9.96 -27.20 -6.41
N LYS A 96 8.99 -27.59 -5.60
CA LYS A 96 7.58 -27.49 -5.96
C LYS A 96 7.01 -26.14 -5.52
N HIS A 97 6.08 -25.60 -6.31
CA HIS A 97 5.33 -24.40 -5.94
C HIS A 97 4.73 -24.50 -4.53
N SER A 98 4.09 -25.62 -4.21
CA SER A 98 3.46 -25.86 -2.91
C SER A 98 4.42 -25.90 -1.71
N ASN A 99 5.71 -25.97 -1.92
CA ASN A 99 6.72 -26.00 -0.87
C ASN A 99 7.22 -24.60 -0.48
N CYS A 100 6.91 -23.58 -1.30
CA CYS A 100 7.27 -22.20 -1.06
C CYS A 100 6.01 -21.39 -0.67
N TYR A 101 5.88 -21.08 0.61
CA TYR A 101 4.72 -20.39 1.14
C TYR A 101 4.57 -18.98 0.56
N ILE A 102 5.66 -18.21 0.51
CA ILE A 102 5.64 -16.85 -0.05
C ILE A 102 5.26 -16.88 -1.53
N LEU A 103 5.80 -17.83 -2.31
CA LEU A 103 5.44 -17.94 -3.72
C LEU A 103 3.96 -18.33 -3.90
N CYS A 104 3.41 -19.20 -3.04
CA CYS A 104 1.98 -19.48 -3.06
C CYS A 104 1.17 -18.19 -2.84
N GLN A 105 1.54 -17.37 -1.87
CA GLN A 105 0.84 -16.11 -1.57
C GLN A 105 0.97 -15.08 -2.71
N THR A 106 2.18 -14.86 -3.23
CA THR A 106 2.38 -13.92 -4.35
C THR A 106 1.69 -14.41 -5.62
N TYR A 107 1.60 -15.72 -5.85
CA TYR A 107 0.85 -16.28 -6.96
C TYR A 107 -0.67 -16.11 -6.81
N GLU A 108 -1.22 -16.32 -5.62
CA GLU A 108 -2.64 -16.06 -5.36
C GLU A 108 -2.98 -14.58 -5.55
N LEU A 109 -2.11 -13.68 -5.08
CA LEU A 109 -2.23 -12.25 -5.37
C LEU A 109 -2.21 -12.00 -6.88
N PHE A 110 -1.24 -12.58 -7.60
CA PHE A 110 -1.13 -12.45 -9.06
C PHE A 110 -2.40 -12.88 -9.80
N LEU A 111 -3.09 -13.92 -9.35
CA LEU A 111 -4.36 -14.33 -9.92
C LEU A 111 -5.50 -13.30 -9.68
N LYS A 112 -5.43 -12.56 -8.56
CA LYS A 112 -6.42 -11.54 -8.19
C LYS A 112 -6.23 -10.20 -8.92
N THR A 113 -5.03 -9.90 -9.43
CA THR A 113 -4.75 -8.63 -10.13
C THR A 113 -5.52 -8.44 -11.43
N GLY A 114 -6.06 -9.52 -11.99
CA GLY A 114 -6.70 -9.49 -13.30
C GLY A 114 -5.71 -9.44 -14.49
N PHE A 115 -4.38 -9.53 -14.25
CA PHE A 115 -3.38 -9.55 -15.33
C PHE A 115 -3.41 -10.86 -16.14
N VAL A 116 -3.84 -11.94 -15.50
CA VAL A 116 -3.88 -13.28 -16.08
C VAL A 116 -5.25 -13.92 -15.96
N LYS A 117 -5.48 -14.90 -16.81
CA LYS A 117 -6.65 -15.78 -16.79
C LYS A 117 -6.22 -17.24 -16.82
N LYS A 118 -6.92 -18.07 -16.08
CA LYS A 118 -6.74 -19.52 -16.05
C LYS A 118 -7.86 -20.18 -16.87
N ARG A 119 -7.52 -20.85 -17.95
CA ARG A 119 -8.49 -21.55 -18.80
C ARG A 119 -7.94 -22.90 -19.23
N LYS A 120 -8.67 -23.99 -19.02
CA LYS A 120 -8.29 -25.37 -19.40
C LYS A 120 -6.88 -25.77 -18.92
N GLY A 121 -6.53 -25.37 -17.68
CA GLY A 121 -5.21 -25.68 -17.12
C GLY A 121 -4.05 -24.85 -17.68
N VAL A 122 -4.32 -23.83 -18.48
CA VAL A 122 -3.31 -22.90 -18.99
C VAL A 122 -3.51 -21.52 -18.36
N LEU A 123 -2.43 -20.93 -17.87
CA LEU A 123 -2.34 -19.56 -17.42
C LEU A 123 -1.85 -18.69 -18.57
N SER A 124 -2.57 -17.63 -18.91
CA SER A 124 -2.25 -16.72 -20.01
C SER A 124 -2.65 -15.30 -19.68
N LEU A 125 -2.09 -14.30 -20.39
CA LEU A 125 -2.38 -12.90 -20.18
C LEU A 125 -3.85 -12.55 -20.54
N THR A 126 -4.42 -11.61 -19.79
CA THR A 126 -5.62 -10.86 -20.16
C THR A 126 -5.26 -9.68 -21.07
N LYS A 127 -6.24 -8.84 -21.44
CA LYS A 127 -5.98 -7.58 -22.15
C LYS A 127 -5.14 -6.65 -21.25
N LYS A 128 -5.55 -6.44 -19.98
CA LYS A 128 -4.79 -5.64 -18.99
C LYS A 128 -3.36 -6.15 -18.84
N GLY A 129 -3.15 -7.46 -18.69
CA GLY A 129 -1.81 -8.02 -18.59
C GLY A 129 -0.94 -7.83 -19.81
N LYS A 130 -1.51 -7.78 -21.02
CA LYS A 130 -0.76 -7.49 -22.24
C LYS A 130 -0.36 -6.02 -22.35
N GLU A 131 -1.18 -5.12 -21.85
CA GLU A 131 -0.92 -3.68 -21.82
C GLU A 131 0.22 -3.33 -20.85
N LEU A 132 0.30 -4.04 -19.73
CA LEU A 132 1.35 -3.86 -18.73
C LEU A 132 2.66 -4.60 -19.06
N LEU A 133 2.64 -5.53 -20.02
CA LEU A 133 3.82 -6.31 -20.37
C LEU A 133 4.91 -5.41 -20.96
N GLY A 134 6.09 -5.41 -20.35
CA GLY A 134 7.22 -4.56 -20.74
C GLY A 134 7.18 -3.15 -20.14
N SER A 135 6.26 -2.86 -19.21
CA SER A 135 6.14 -1.57 -18.52
C SER A 135 6.26 -1.74 -17.00
N PRO A 136 7.47 -1.92 -16.45
CA PRO A 136 7.66 -2.19 -15.03
C PRO A 136 7.21 -1.03 -14.12
N GLU A 137 7.26 0.21 -14.59
CA GLU A 137 6.71 1.37 -13.88
C GLU A 137 5.19 1.25 -13.73
N GLU A 138 4.47 1.01 -14.83
CA GLU A 138 3.02 0.86 -14.78
C GLU A 138 2.59 -0.36 -13.96
N LEU A 139 3.35 -1.47 -14.04
CA LEU A 139 3.12 -2.63 -13.19
C LEU A 139 3.30 -2.28 -11.71
N PHE A 140 4.33 -1.51 -11.37
CA PHE A 140 4.55 -1.05 -10.00
C PHE A 140 3.39 -0.18 -9.51
N ARG A 141 2.90 0.79 -10.33
CA ARG A 141 1.74 1.64 -10.02
C ARG A 141 0.50 0.82 -9.70
N GLU A 142 0.18 -0.12 -10.59
CA GLU A 142 -0.97 -1.01 -10.45
C GLU A 142 -0.88 -1.88 -9.18
N LEU A 143 0.29 -2.42 -8.89
CA LEU A 143 0.49 -3.23 -7.69
C LEU A 143 0.43 -2.39 -6.42
N LEU A 144 1.08 -1.24 -6.39
CA LEU A 144 1.09 -0.33 -5.25
C LEU A 144 -0.33 0.15 -4.91
N TYR A 145 -1.06 0.62 -5.93
CA TYR A 145 -2.44 1.05 -5.79
C TYR A 145 -3.33 -0.12 -5.33
N GLY A 146 -3.32 -1.22 -6.07
CA GLY A 146 -4.17 -2.37 -5.77
C GLY A 146 -3.94 -2.93 -4.37
N MET A 147 -2.68 -3.05 -3.93
CA MET A 147 -2.36 -3.53 -2.59
C MET A 147 -2.67 -2.52 -1.48
N SER A 148 -2.71 -1.23 -1.80
CA SER A 148 -3.09 -0.19 -0.84
C SER A 148 -4.61 -0.06 -0.68
N THR A 149 -5.40 -0.40 -1.70
CA THR A 149 -6.83 -0.05 -1.78
C THR A 149 -7.75 -1.24 -2.04
N GLU A 150 -7.47 -2.02 -3.11
CA GLU A 150 -8.43 -2.96 -3.69
C GLU A 150 -8.22 -4.41 -3.24
N TYR A 151 -6.95 -4.81 -3.06
CA TYR A 151 -6.64 -6.20 -2.76
C TYR A 151 -6.76 -6.45 -1.27
N ASP A 152 -7.67 -7.36 -0.93
CA ASP A 152 -7.77 -7.85 0.43
C ASP A 152 -6.46 -8.58 0.82
N THR A 153 -5.61 -7.89 1.59
CA THR A 153 -4.36 -8.45 2.11
C THR A 153 -4.58 -9.40 3.28
N ALA A 154 -5.82 -9.48 3.80
CA ALA A 154 -6.19 -10.41 4.87
C ALA A 154 -6.37 -11.85 4.35
N PHE A 155 -6.59 -12.03 3.03
CA PHE A 155 -6.64 -13.38 2.48
C PHE A 155 -5.37 -14.17 2.86
N LEU A 156 -5.47 -15.39 3.23
CA LEU A 156 -4.37 -16.24 3.70
C LEU A 156 -3.77 -15.85 5.08
N ASP A 157 -4.47 -15.07 5.90
CA ASP A 157 -4.12 -14.97 7.31
C ASP A 157 -5.32 -15.35 8.21
N VAL A 158 -5.06 -15.47 9.50
CA VAL A 158 -6.06 -15.89 10.49
C VAL A 158 -6.68 -14.69 11.22
N TYR A 159 -6.48 -13.49 10.73
CA TYR A 159 -6.88 -12.22 11.37
C TYR A 159 -7.89 -11.44 10.54
N ASP A 160 -8.60 -12.10 9.62
CA ASP A 160 -9.61 -11.52 8.71
C ASP A 160 -10.71 -10.73 9.43
N PHE A 161 -10.98 -11.05 10.70
CA PHE A 161 -11.93 -10.34 11.55
C PHE A 161 -11.47 -8.96 12.03
N LEU A 162 -10.19 -8.57 11.81
CA LEU A 162 -9.68 -7.27 12.25
C LEU A 162 -9.92 -6.19 11.20
N PRO A 163 -10.61 -5.09 11.55
CA PRO A 163 -10.86 -3.97 10.66
C PRO A 163 -9.59 -3.11 10.53
N MET A 164 -8.72 -3.46 9.61
CA MET A 164 -7.49 -2.72 9.35
C MET A 164 -7.56 -2.03 8.00
N ASN A 165 -7.54 -0.71 8.04
CA ASN A 165 -7.31 0.10 6.84
C ASN A 165 -5.81 0.08 6.53
N ASN A 166 -5.44 0.08 5.27
CA ASN A 166 -4.03 -0.07 4.92
C ASN A 166 -3.15 1.12 5.30
N MET A 167 -3.66 2.34 5.44
CA MET A 167 -2.95 3.55 5.91
C MET A 167 -1.43 3.57 5.56
N VAL A 168 -1.10 3.09 4.35
CA VAL A 168 0.28 2.80 3.95
C VAL A 168 1.14 4.06 3.96
N GLN A 169 0.57 5.20 3.55
CA GLN A 169 1.31 6.47 3.54
C GLN A 169 1.73 6.93 4.95
N MET A 170 0.88 6.72 5.97
CA MET A 170 1.24 7.03 7.35
C MET A 170 2.40 6.14 7.82
N LEU A 171 2.37 4.86 7.45
CA LEU A 171 3.47 3.95 7.76
C LEU A 171 4.75 4.34 7.00
N CYS A 172 4.65 4.85 5.77
CA CYS A 172 5.79 5.45 5.07
C CYS A 172 6.42 6.60 5.85
N ALA A 173 5.61 7.51 6.41
CA ALA A 173 6.12 8.62 7.22
C ALA A 173 6.80 8.13 8.51
N LEU A 174 6.22 7.15 9.19
CA LEU A 174 6.82 6.52 10.37
C LEU A 174 8.15 5.83 10.04
N LEU A 175 8.19 5.07 8.95
CA LEU A 175 9.40 4.38 8.49
C LEU A 175 10.49 5.38 8.06
N ALA A 176 10.13 6.44 7.35
CA ALA A 176 11.08 7.49 6.96
C ALA A 176 11.71 8.16 8.18
N LYS A 177 10.91 8.43 9.21
CA LYS A 177 11.37 9.11 10.42
C LYS A 177 12.21 8.21 11.34
N TYR A 178 11.84 6.96 11.49
CA TYR A 178 12.39 6.07 12.52
C TYR A 178 13.05 4.82 11.98
N GLY A 179 12.91 4.50 10.69
CA GLY A 179 13.29 3.20 10.12
C GLY A 179 14.72 3.10 9.61
N LYS A 180 15.59 4.09 9.82
CA LYS A 180 16.99 4.01 9.37
C LYS A 180 17.79 2.93 10.11
N GLU A 181 17.41 2.63 11.34
CA GLU A 181 17.96 1.57 12.16
C GLU A 181 16.87 0.53 12.46
N PHE A 182 17.29 -0.70 12.77
CA PHE A 182 16.36 -1.74 13.17
C PHE A 182 15.59 -1.35 14.43
N ARG A 183 14.26 -1.35 14.33
CA ARG A 183 13.34 -1.12 15.46
C ARG A 183 12.31 -2.23 15.56
N PRO A 184 11.78 -2.47 16.78
CA PRO A 184 10.68 -3.40 16.96
C PRO A 184 9.48 -3.04 16.08
N VAL A 185 8.93 -4.02 15.39
CA VAL A 185 7.70 -3.84 14.60
C VAL A 185 6.54 -3.39 15.48
N ASP A 186 6.53 -3.79 16.75
CA ASP A 186 5.53 -3.42 17.74
C ASP A 186 5.41 -1.90 17.94
N ASP A 187 6.54 -1.15 17.84
CA ASP A 187 6.53 0.31 17.97
C ASP A 187 5.71 0.96 16.84
N TYR A 188 5.86 0.44 15.60
CA TYR A 188 5.08 0.89 14.45
C TYR A 188 3.63 0.45 14.53
N ALA A 189 3.37 -0.76 15.03
CA ALA A 189 2.01 -1.28 15.20
C ALA A 189 1.21 -0.45 16.23
N ASP A 190 1.84 -0.06 17.34
CA ASP A 190 1.22 0.79 18.36
C ASP A 190 0.93 2.20 17.81
N ALA A 191 1.87 2.79 17.05
CA ALA A 191 1.66 4.08 16.40
C ALA A 191 0.53 4.00 15.35
N TYR A 192 0.52 2.97 14.52
CA TYR A 192 -0.54 2.71 13.55
C TYR A 192 -1.91 2.56 14.21
N ALA A 193 -2.01 1.76 15.28
CA ALA A 193 -3.27 1.58 16.01
C ALA A 193 -3.78 2.88 16.63
N ALA A 194 -2.87 3.75 17.11
CA ALA A 194 -3.22 5.06 17.66
C ALA A 194 -3.79 6.01 16.59
N CYS A 195 -3.34 5.88 15.33
CA CYS A 195 -3.78 6.69 14.20
C CYS A 195 -5.03 6.11 13.47
N ASN A 196 -5.40 4.86 13.73
CA ASN A 196 -6.52 4.20 13.07
C ASN A 196 -7.75 4.19 13.99
N PRO A 197 -8.77 5.09 13.77
CA PRO A 197 -9.91 5.20 14.67
C PRO A 197 -10.76 3.93 14.74
N ILE A 198 -10.89 3.21 13.62
CA ILE A 198 -11.69 1.98 13.55
C ILE A 198 -11.03 0.90 14.37
N LEU A 199 -9.73 0.67 14.16
CA LEU A 199 -8.96 -0.30 14.93
C LEU A 199 -8.89 0.10 16.41
N ALA A 200 -8.66 1.39 16.71
CA ALA A 200 -8.63 1.90 18.08
C ALA A 200 -9.95 1.68 18.83
N SER A 201 -11.10 1.82 18.14
CA SER A 201 -12.42 1.52 18.70
C SER A 201 -12.58 0.03 18.98
N TYR A 202 -12.23 -0.80 18.00
CA TYR A 202 -12.31 -2.26 18.12
C TYR A 202 -11.45 -2.81 19.27
N LEU A 203 -10.26 -2.24 19.50
CA LEU A 203 -9.35 -2.65 20.58
C LEU A 203 -9.83 -2.27 21.99
N LYS A 204 -10.89 -1.47 22.12
CA LYS A 204 -11.51 -1.12 23.41
C LYS A 204 -12.58 -2.12 23.87
N GLU A 205 -12.99 -3.01 23.00
CA GLU A 205 -13.99 -4.04 23.29
C GLU A 205 -13.46 -5.15 24.22
N GLU A 206 -14.24 -6.19 24.45
CA GLU A 206 -13.87 -7.30 25.36
C GLU A 206 -12.50 -7.92 25.03
N ARG A 207 -11.69 -8.19 26.08
CA ARG A 207 -10.34 -8.79 26.00
C ARG A 207 -9.28 -7.95 25.25
N PRO A 208 -9.04 -6.70 25.69
CA PRO A 208 -8.19 -5.75 24.97
C PRO A 208 -6.74 -6.24 24.75
N GLU A 209 -6.14 -6.98 25.70
CA GLU A 209 -4.77 -7.49 25.56
C GLU A 209 -4.64 -8.51 24.42
N LYS A 210 -5.58 -9.45 24.33
CA LYS A 210 -5.61 -10.46 23.26
C LYS A 210 -5.84 -9.82 21.90
N MET A 211 -6.75 -8.84 21.83
CA MET A 211 -7.04 -8.12 20.59
C MET A 211 -5.85 -7.27 20.15
N ARG A 212 -5.15 -6.61 21.06
CA ARG A 212 -3.90 -5.89 20.75
C ARG A 212 -2.82 -6.81 20.18
N HIS A 213 -2.64 -7.98 20.78
CA HIS A 213 -1.69 -8.97 20.25
C HIS A 213 -2.06 -9.39 18.83
N TYR A 214 -3.32 -9.68 18.54
CA TYR A 214 -3.77 -10.04 17.21
C TYR A 214 -3.61 -8.87 16.22
N ALA A 215 -3.92 -7.64 16.63
CA ALA A 215 -3.73 -6.46 15.80
C ALA A 215 -2.25 -6.23 15.43
N LYS A 216 -1.33 -6.40 16.37
CA LYS A 216 0.12 -6.33 16.10
C LYS A 216 0.57 -7.41 15.14
N ARG A 217 0.07 -8.64 15.30
CA ARG A 217 0.40 -9.75 14.39
C ARG A 217 -0.18 -9.51 12.98
N ALA A 218 -1.43 -9.08 12.88
CA ALA A 218 -2.04 -8.72 11.61
C ALA A 218 -1.30 -7.57 10.91
N PHE A 219 -0.94 -6.52 11.66
CA PHE A 219 -0.11 -5.42 11.17
C PHE A 219 1.23 -5.93 10.60
N CYS A 220 1.95 -6.74 11.37
CA CYS A 220 3.21 -7.32 10.94
C CYS A 220 3.05 -8.11 9.64
N VAL A 221 2.05 -9.02 9.58
CA VAL A 221 1.82 -9.88 8.41
C VAL A 221 1.37 -9.07 7.19
N ARG A 222 0.37 -8.20 7.34
CA ARG A 222 -0.26 -7.53 6.20
C ARG A 222 0.56 -6.39 5.67
N LEU A 223 1.09 -5.53 6.55
CA LEU A 223 1.78 -4.32 6.14
C LEU A 223 3.29 -4.54 6.04
N ILE A 224 3.95 -5.07 7.05
CA ILE A 224 5.39 -5.23 6.99
C ILE A 224 5.78 -6.33 6.00
N ASN A 225 5.30 -7.58 6.20
CA ASN A 225 5.73 -8.71 5.37
C ASN A 225 5.13 -8.70 3.97
N ARG A 226 3.80 -8.58 3.84
CA ARG A 226 3.14 -8.73 2.54
C ARG A 226 3.08 -7.45 1.72
N PHE A 227 3.40 -6.31 2.29
CA PHE A 227 3.48 -5.06 1.55
C PHE A 227 4.93 -4.59 1.47
N PHE A 228 5.48 -4.01 2.54
CA PHE A 228 6.79 -3.35 2.48
C PHE A 228 7.94 -4.30 2.13
N GLU A 229 7.97 -5.50 2.69
CA GLU A 229 9.01 -6.50 2.38
C GLU A 229 8.87 -7.05 0.95
N TRP A 230 7.64 -7.28 0.47
CA TRP A 230 7.42 -7.76 -0.90
C TRP A 230 7.84 -6.76 -1.97
N PHE A 231 7.70 -5.46 -1.68
CA PHE A 231 8.27 -4.41 -2.51
C PHE A 231 9.76 -4.17 -2.26
N GLY A 232 10.38 -4.85 -1.30
CA GLY A 232 11.79 -4.64 -0.94
C GLY A 232 12.06 -3.30 -0.28
N LEU A 233 11.02 -2.61 0.21
CA LEU A 233 11.14 -1.30 0.85
C LEU A 233 11.65 -1.37 2.28
N VAL A 234 11.58 -2.54 2.90
CA VAL A 234 12.11 -2.79 4.24
C VAL A 234 12.91 -4.09 4.27
N GLU A 235 13.90 -4.13 5.17
CA GLU A 235 14.55 -5.34 5.65
C GLU A 235 13.88 -5.76 6.94
N PHE A 236 13.43 -7.01 7.00
CA PHE A 236 12.70 -7.57 8.12
C PHE A 236 13.50 -8.70 8.77
N LYS A 237 13.57 -8.68 10.10
CA LYS A 237 14.18 -9.75 10.90
C LYS A 237 13.12 -10.39 11.77
N HIS A 238 12.87 -11.67 11.51
CA HIS A 238 11.93 -12.45 12.31
C HIS A 238 12.41 -12.60 13.76
N PHE A 239 11.45 -12.64 14.67
CA PHE A 239 11.71 -12.94 16.08
C PHE A 239 12.36 -14.31 16.26
N LYS A 240 13.14 -14.44 17.34
CA LYS A 240 13.72 -15.71 17.74
C LYS A 240 13.31 -16.04 19.18
N TYR A 241 12.86 -17.27 19.37
CA TYR A 241 12.61 -17.82 20.70
C TYR A 241 13.84 -18.57 21.21
N GLY A 242 14.13 -18.41 22.52
CA GLY A 242 15.07 -19.24 23.25
C GLY A 242 14.44 -20.56 23.73
N SER A 243 15.17 -21.28 24.55
CA SER A 243 14.68 -22.45 25.27
C SER A 243 13.49 -22.06 26.16
N GLY A 244 12.44 -22.88 26.18
CA GLY A 244 11.23 -22.64 26.97
C GLY A 244 10.28 -21.59 26.37
N ASN A 245 10.33 -21.33 25.06
CA ASN A 245 9.49 -20.35 24.36
C ASN A 245 9.64 -18.90 24.88
N ILE A 246 10.79 -18.56 25.46
CA ILE A 246 11.10 -17.19 25.86
C ILE A 246 11.48 -16.40 24.62
N LEU A 247 10.79 -15.28 24.35
CA LEU A 247 11.14 -14.37 23.26
C LEU A 247 12.51 -13.75 23.54
N ILE A 248 13.49 -14.06 22.69
CA ILE A 248 14.85 -13.51 22.80
C ILE A 248 14.94 -12.18 22.02
N ASN A 249 14.44 -12.21 20.76
CA ASN A 249 14.46 -11.05 19.86
C ASN A 249 13.06 -10.81 19.29
N PRO A 250 12.52 -9.60 19.38
CA PRO A 250 11.28 -9.25 18.68
C PRO A 250 11.46 -9.22 17.17
N ASP A 251 10.36 -9.20 16.43
CA ASP A 251 10.36 -8.85 15.00
C ASP A 251 10.90 -7.42 14.85
N MET A 252 11.88 -7.24 13.99
CA MET A 252 12.57 -5.97 13.77
C MET A 252 12.49 -5.56 12.30
N VAL A 253 12.37 -4.27 12.04
CA VAL A 253 12.28 -3.71 10.69
C VAL A 253 13.16 -2.47 10.55
N LYS A 254 13.76 -2.32 9.38
CA LYS A 254 14.40 -1.06 8.93
C LYS A 254 14.11 -0.82 7.45
N THR A 255 14.21 0.43 7.02
CA THR A 255 14.10 0.81 5.60
C THR A 255 15.32 0.36 4.81
N THR A 256 15.12 0.10 3.52
CA THR A 256 16.16 -0.21 2.54
C THR A 256 16.51 1.02 1.70
N GLU A 257 17.52 0.89 0.83
CA GLU A 257 17.83 1.91 -0.18
C GLU A 257 16.68 2.10 -1.19
N LEU A 258 15.93 1.03 -1.48
CA LEU A 258 14.74 1.11 -2.34
C LEU A 258 13.65 1.99 -1.72
N PHE A 259 13.48 1.97 -0.39
CA PHE A 259 12.56 2.89 0.28
C PHE A 259 12.92 4.34 -0.03
N ASP A 260 14.18 4.72 0.19
CA ASP A 260 14.65 6.08 -0.06
C ASP A 260 14.59 6.46 -1.54
N LYS A 261 14.78 5.47 -2.42
CA LYS A 261 14.75 5.65 -3.87
C LYS A 261 13.35 5.93 -4.41
N PHE A 262 12.34 5.23 -3.89
CA PHE A 262 10.97 5.27 -4.43
C PHE A 262 9.99 6.07 -3.60
N ILE A 263 10.18 6.18 -2.28
CA ILE A 263 9.23 6.85 -1.40
C ILE A 263 9.72 8.26 -1.05
N GLY A 264 8.89 9.25 -1.31
CA GLY A 264 9.05 10.61 -0.83
C GLY A 264 8.06 10.88 0.31
N ILE A 265 8.45 11.74 1.24
CA ILE A 265 7.62 12.17 2.36
C ILE A 265 7.47 13.67 2.29
N ASN A 266 6.24 14.15 2.24
CA ASN A 266 5.92 15.55 2.37
C ASN A 266 5.98 15.96 3.85
N PRO A 267 6.50 17.14 4.18
CA PRO A 267 6.47 17.63 5.55
C PRO A 267 5.03 17.91 6.00
N PRO A 268 4.76 17.93 7.31
CA PRO A 268 3.54 18.49 7.84
C PRO A 268 3.39 19.95 7.40
N VAL A 269 2.19 20.33 6.99
CA VAL A 269 1.86 21.70 6.58
C VAL A 269 0.72 22.24 7.43
N THR A 270 0.62 23.56 7.55
CA THR A 270 -0.55 24.19 8.20
C THR A 270 -1.80 24.02 7.32
N LYS A 271 -2.97 24.26 7.91
CA LYS A 271 -4.25 24.26 7.18
C LYS A 271 -4.21 25.25 5.99
N GLU A 272 -3.67 26.44 6.23
CA GLU A 272 -3.56 27.50 5.24
C GLU A 272 -2.61 27.13 4.09
N GLN A 273 -1.45 26.55 4.42
CA GLN A 273 -0.49 26.05 3.43
C GLN A 273 -1.09 24.94 2.58
N TYR A 274 -1.79 23.99 3.22
CA TYR A 274 -2.47 22.91 2.50
C TYR A 274 -3.54 23.47 1.56
N GLY A 275 -4.37 24.41 2.03
CA GLY A 275 -5.38 25.05 1.20
C GLY A 275 -4.79 25.77 -0.02
N ALA A 276 -3.65 26.46 0.15
CA ALA A 276 -2.97 27.12 -0.95
C ALA A 276 -2.40 26.12 -2.00
N GLU A 277 -1.92 24.95 -1.58
CA GLU A 277 -1.48 23.89 -2.50
C GLU A 277 -2.65 23.27 -3.26
N VAL A 278 -3.73 22.92 -2.55
CA VAL A 278 -4.95 22.38 -3.17
C VAL A 278 -5.59 23.38 -4.13
N ALA A 279 -5.57 24.67 -3.81
CA ALA A 279 -6.07 25.70 -4.72
C ALA A 279 -5.30 25.75 -6.05
N LYS A 280 -3.98 25.54 -6.03
CA LYS A 280 -3.18 25.46 -7.27
C LYS A 280 -3.58 24.25 -8.12
N ASP A 281 -3.88 23.12 -7.49
CA ASP A 281 -4.28 21.89 -8.20
C ASP A 281 -5.75 21.93 -8.64
N CYS A 282 -6.60 22.69 -7.94
CA CYS A 282 -8.03 22.84 -8.23
C CYS A 282 -8.36 23.95 -9.25
N VAL A 283 -7.39 24.48 -10.00
CA VAL A 283 -7.58 25.49 -11.07
C VAL A 283 -8.61 25.05 -12.15
N HIS A 284 -9.04 23.80 -12.11
CA HIS A 284 -10.07 23.24 -13.00
C HIS A 284 -11.47 23.13 -12.36
N LEU A 285 -11.63 23.42 -11.04
CA LEU A 285 -12.94 23.49 -10.41
C LEU A 285 -13.53 24.87 -10.63
N ALA A 286 -14.58 24.94 -11.41
CA ALA A 286 -15.18 26.19 -11.82
C ALA A 286 -15.83 26.98 -10.68
N GLY A 287 -15.53 28.25 -10.61
CA GLY A 287 -16.18 29.36 -9.89
C GLY A 287 -16.95 29.02 -8.60
N SER A 288 -18.27 28.84 -8.67
CA SER A 288 -19.12 28.62 -7.49
C SER A 288 -18.94 27.24 -6.82
N ALA A 289 -18.50 26.22 -7.56
CA ALA A 289 -18.22 24.88 -7.00
C ALA A 289 -16.92 24.89 -6.21
N ALA A 290 -15.89 25.60 -6.71
CA ALA A 290 -14.63 25.80 -6.00
C ALA A 290 -14.85 26.56 -4.69
N LYS A 291 -15.63 27.64 -4.72
CA LYS A 291 -15.98 28.41 -3.51
C LYS A 291 -16.66 27.55 -2.45
N ARG A 292 -17.68 26.77 -2.82
CA ARG A 292 -18.37 25.85 -1.90
C ARG A 292 -17.46 24.74 -1.38
N PHE A 293 -16.53 24.24 -2.21
CA PHE A 293 -15.55 23.24 -1.79
C PHE A 293 -14.57 23.81 -0.74
N PHE A 294 -14.09 25.04 -0.92
CA PHE A 294 -13.23 25.72 0.06
C PHE A 294 -13.97 26.01 1.37
N GLU A 295 -15.22 26.49 1.30
CA GLU A 295 -16.08 26.68 2.47
C GLU A 295 -16.31 25.36 3.23
N TRP A 296 -16.55 24.27 2.50
CA TRP A 296 -16.69 22.93 3.10
C TRP A 296 -15.41 22.46 3.77
N MET A 297 -14.24 22.73 3.18
CA MET A 297 -12.95 22.48 3.81
C MET A 297 -12.67 23.43 4.99
N GLY A 298 -13.52 24.44 5.20
CA GLY A 298 -13.36 25.46 6.22
C GLY A 298 -12.20 26.41 5.94
N LEU A 299 -11.88 26.63 4.66
CA LEU A 299 -10.98 27.64 4.14
C LEU A 299 -11.82 28.84 3.76
N ASP A 300 -11.32 30.08 4.02
CA ASP A 300 -12.01 31.28 3.58
C ASP A 300 -11.74 31.51 2.08
N PRO A 301 -12.79 31.56 1.23
CA PRO A 301 -12.61 31.84 -0.18
C PRO A 301 -11.94 33.21 -0.46
N GLU A 302 -12.03 34.16 0.48
CA GLU A 302 -11.41 35.49 0.35
C GLU A 302 -9.87 35.46 0.55
N ASP A 303 -9.33 34.37 1.11
CA ASP A 303 -7.88 34.17 1.26
C ASP A 303 -7.19 33.78 -0.08
N PHE A 304 -7.95 33.61 -1.16
CA PHE A 304 -7.44 33.21 -2.47
C PHE A 304 -7.44 34.39 -3.46
N PRO A 305 -6.47 34.45 -4.42
CA PRO A 305 -6.48 35.47 -5.45
C PRO A 305 -7.80 35.48 -6.24
N GLU A 306 -8.41 36.66 -6.40
CA GLU A 306 -9.68 36.82 -7.13
C GLU A 306 -9.65 36.24 -8.56
N ASP A 307 -8.50 36.26 -9.21
CA ASP A 307 -8.28 35.71 -10.55
C ASP A 307 -8.21 34.16 -10.60
N ALA A 308 -8.05 33.49 -9.47
CA ALA A 308 -8.09 32.02 -9.39
C ALA A 308 -9.52 31.45 -9.49
N LEU A 309 -10.54 32.25 -9.22
CA LEU A 309 -11.94 31.84 -9.13
C LEU A 309 -12.83 32.37 -10.27
N ASP A 310 -12.39 33.42 -11.03
CA ASP A 310 -13.28 34.20 -11.89
C ASP A 310 -13.41 33.72 -13.35
N ASN A 311 -12.68 32.69 -13.78
CA ASN A 311 -12.61 32.35 -15.22
C ASN A 311 -13.28 31.05 -15.65
N CYS A 312 -14.08 30.41 -14.79
CA CYS A 312 -14.70 29.14 -15.14
C CYS A 312 -16.20 29.14 -14.78
N GLU A 313 -17.07 28.90 -15.74
CA GLU A 313 -18.47 28.55 -15.46
C GLU A 313 -18.58 27.05 -15.11
N PRO A 314 -19.27 26.67 -13.99
CA PRO A 314 -19.41 25.28 -13.61
C PRO A 314 -20.19 24.48 -14.64
N GLY A 315 -19.65 23.33 -15.05
CA GLY A 315 -20.40 22.34 -15.82
C GLY A 315 -21.39 21.55 -14.94
N GLU A 316 -22.42 20.96 -15.54
CA GLU A 316 -23.39 20.10 -14.82
C GLU A 316 -22.69 18.94 -14.05
N ASP A 317 -21.56 18.45 -14.54
CA ASP A 317 -20.79 17.37 -13.91
C ASP A 317 -20.05 17.84 -12.65
N ASP A 318 -19.63 19.10 -12.58
CA ASP A 318 -18.90 19.64 -11.43
C ASP A 318 -19.81 19.81 -10.19
N GLU A 319 -21.07 20.20 -10.39
CA GLU A 319 -22.06 20.27 -9.31
C GLU A 319 -22.39 18.87 -8.76
N LYS A 320 -22.45 17.86 -9.63
CA LYS A 320 -22.70 16.48 -9.26
C LYS A 320 -21.52 15.89 -8.49
N ILE A 321 -20.29 16.16 -8.92
CA ILE A 321 -19.06 15.74 -8.23
C ILE A 321 -19.01 16.39 -6.84
N PHE A 322 -19.32 17.69 -6.74
CA PHE A 322 -19.36 18.38 -5.45
C PHE A 322 -20.42 17.79 -4.51
N ASP A 323 -21.64 17.49 -5.00
CA ASP A 323 -22.69 16.86 -4.19
C ASP A 323 -22.30 15.45 -3.75
N MET A 324 -21.62 14.67 -4.61
CA MET A 324 -21.06 13.35 -4.25
C MET A 324 -19.99 13.44 -3.15
N LEU A 325 -19.12 14.44 -3.20
CA LEU A 325 -18.05 14.64 -2.23
C LEU A 325 -18.56 15.15 -0.87
N THR A 326 -19.60 15.99 -0.89
CA THR A 326 -20.16 16.61 0.34
C THR A 326 -21.26 15.76 0.99
N ASN A 327 -21.93 14.90 0.22
CA ASN A 327 -23.06 14.06 0.66
C ASN A 327 -22.87 12.59 0.22
N PRO A 328 -21.75 11.91 0.60
CA PRO A 328 -21.45 10.57 0.10
C PRO A 328 -22.51 9.54 0.44
N THR A 329 -23.24 9.71 1.54
CA THR A 329 -24.32 8.79 1.94
C THR A 329 -25.52 8.77 0.99
N LYS A 330 -25.71 9.82 0.19
CA LYS A 330 -26.80 9.91 -0.81
C LYS A 330 -26.54 9.01 -2.03
N TYR A 331 -25.30 8.64 -2.28
CA TYR A 331 -24.84 7.90 -3.47
C TYR A 331 -24.31 6.49 -3.16
N LEU A 332 -24.32 6.08 -1.88
CA LEU A 332 -23.89 4.75 -1.42
C LEU A 332 -25.07 3.78 -1.19
N SER A 333 -26.20 3.98 -1.87
CA SER A 333 -27.37 3.08 -1.78
C SER A 333 -27.34 2.00 -2.87
#